data_57149deb4ca20c4061ed3b8161f2052f
#
_entry.id   57149deb4ca20c4061ed3b8161f2052f
#
_cell.length_a   1.000
_cell.length_b   1.000
_cell.length_c   1.000
_cell.angle_alpha   90.00
_cell.angle_beta   90.00
_cell.angle_gamma   90.00
#
_symmetry.space_group_name_H-M   'P 1'
#
loop_
_entity.id
_entity.type
_entity.pdbx_description
1 polymer ?
#
loop_
_entity_poly.entity_id
_entity_poly.type
_entity_poly.pdbx_seq_one_letter_code
_entity_poly.pdbx_strand_id
1 'polypeptide(L)'
;EKPFNLINARLETLNEKPSFVNSNRCLIASDGWYEWEQTEDKKIPYFHHLNGETFFFGGIFGGYRGKVGCAIVTTSAVESLKPIHERMPLIISKNHYKNWLNGDEVDCMDTNLSKSIIHHSVSTHVNNPMNNDPKCVFPTKEVDGSDEELSE
;
A
#
# COMPACT_ATOMS: atom_id res chain seq x y z
N GLU A 1 4.78 -23.86 -12.68
CA GLU A 1 4.84 -22.47 -13.15
C GLU A 1 4.59 -21.58 -11.95
N LYS A 2 5.55 -20.68 -11.63
CA LYS A 2 5.31 -19.70 -10.57
C LYS A 2 4.17 -18.77 -11.00
N PRO A 3 3.19 -18.50 -10.13
CA PRO A 3 2.16 -17.52 -10.44
C PRO A 3 2.82 -16.16 -10.72
N PHE A 4 2.20 -15.37 -11.57
CA PHE A 4 2.64 -14.00 -11.83
C PHE A 4 2.44 -13.21 -10.53
N ASN A 5 3.52 -13.01 -9.80
CA ASN A 5 3.45 -12.24 -8.56
C ASN A 5 3.25 -10.77 -8.89
N LEU A 6 2.33 -10.11 -8.19
CA LEU A 6 2.20 -8.67 -8.22
C LEU A 6 3.54 -8.06 -7.83
N ILE A 7 4.15 -7.30 -8.74
CA ILE A 7 5.43 -6.65 -8.53
C ILE A 7 5.16 -5.18 -8.21
N ASN A 8 5.93 -4.62 -7.29
CA ASN A 8 5.96 -3.19 -7.06
C ASN A 8 6.94 -2.53 -8.02
N ALA A 9 6.55 -1.39 -8.57
CA ALA A 9 7.40 -0.57 -9.44
C ALA A 9 7.67 0.78 -8.77
N ARG A 10 8.93 1.16 -8.65
CA ARG A 10 9.29 2.46 -8.08
C ARG A 10 9.02 3.57 -9.10
N LEU A 11 8.29 4.61 -8.68
CA LEU A 11 7.98 5.76 -9.51
C LEU A 11 9.24 6.41 -10.10
N GLU A 12 10.28 6.55 -9.27
CA GLU A 12 11.52 7.24 -9.60
C GLU A 12 12.29 6.57 -10.75
N THR A 13 12.11 5.27 -10.93
CA THR A 13 12.83 4.48 -11.95
C THR A 13 11.89 3.81 -12.96
N LEU A 14 10.64 4.26 -13.02
CA LEU A 14 9.60 3.61 -13.81
C LEU A 14 9.97 3.54 -15.31
N ASN A 15 10.57 4.59 -15.84
CA ASN A 15 10.96 4.69 -17.25
C ASN A 15 12.35 4.11 -17.54
N GLU A 16 13.10 3.70 -16.52
CA GLU A 16 14.49 3.24 -16.67
C GLU A 16 14.61 1.72 -16.78
N LYS A 17 13.66 0.99 -16.18
CA LYS A 17 13.69 -0.48 -16.16
C LYS A 17 13.11 -1.07 -17.44
N PRO A 18 13.87 -1.93 -18.15
CA PRO A 18 13.40 -2.58 -19.38
C PRO A 18 12.07 -3.31 -19.22
N SER A 19 11.80 -3.83 -18.01
CA SER A 19 10.54 -4.53 -17.70
C SER A 19 9.31 -3.62 -17.76
N PHE A 20 9.46 -2.30 -17.67
CA PHE A 20 8.36 -1.35 -17.55
C PHE A 20 8.28 -0.33 -18.69
N VAL A 21 9.31 -0.24 -19.54
CA VAL A 21 9.40 0.75 -20.63
C VAL A 21 8.19 0.70 -21.59
N ASN A 22 7.64 -0.49 -21.82
CA ASN A 22 6.49 -0.69 -22.69
C ASN A 22 5.19 -0.96 -21.92
N SER A 23 5.15 -0.65 -20.62
CA SER A 23 3.96 -0.83 -19.82
C SER A 23 3.00 0.35 -19.98
N ASN A 24 1.71 0.06 -19.84
CA ASN A 24 0.66 1.06 -19.82
C ASN A 24 0.31 1.42 -18.37
N ARG A 25 -0.11 2.64 -18.14
CA ARG A 25 -0.61 3.08 -16.84
C ARG A 25 -2.04 2.63 -16.61
N CYS A 26 -2.36 2.30 -15.37
CA CYS A 26 -3.71 1.95 -14.94
C CYS A 26 -3.98 2.49 -13.53
N LEU A 27 -5.22 2.36 -13.11
CA LEU A 27 -5.66 2.64 -11.75
C LEU A 27 -6.08 1.33 -11.10
N ILE A 28 -5.60 1.07 -9.90
CA ILE A 28 -5.90 -0.14 -9.14
C ILE A 28 -6.76 0.25 -7.94
N ALA A 29 -8.01 -0.19 -7.93
CA ALA A 29 -8.93 0.09 -6.83
C ALA A 29 -8.50 -0.63 -5.55
N SER A 30 -8.58 0.07 -4.43
CA SER A 30 -8.24 -0.47 -3.12
C SER A 30 -9.07 0.23 -2.03
N ASP A 31 -9.31 -0.46 -0.95
CA ASP A 31 -9.84 0.07 0.31
C ASP A 31 -8.81 0.06 1.44
N GLY A 32 -7.59 -0.40 1.16
CA GLY A 32 -6.47 -0.39 2.08
C GLY A 32 -5.30 -1.26 1.63
N TRP A 33 -4.22 -1.24 2.42
CA TRP A 33 -3.07 -2.12 2.22
C TRP A 33 -2.38 -2.40 3.54
N TYR A 34 -1.54 -3.43 3.55
CA TYR A 34 -0.75 -3.81 4.71
C TYR A 34 0.70 -3.41 4.53
N GLU A 35 1.31 -2.98 5.64
CA GLU A 35 2.75 -2.82 5.80
C GLU A 35 3.18 -3.40 7.14
N TRP A 36 4.44 -3.80 7.22
CA TRP A 36 5.01 -4.36 8.44
C TRP A 36 6.10 -3.45 8.97
N GLU A 37 5.87 -2.94 10.17
CA GLU A 37 6.90 -2.21 10.90
C GLU A 37 7.95 -3.19 11.42
N GLN A 38 9.22 -2.95 11.10
CA GLN A 38 10.31 -3.72 11.65
C GLN A 38 10.73 -3.10 12.98
N THR A 39 10.49 -3.80 14.08
CA THR A 39 11.03 -3.48 15.40
C THR A 39 12.29 -4.30 15.67
N GLU A 40 12.93 -4.10 16.84
CA GLU A 40 14.11 -4.88 17.22
C GLU A 40 13.83 -6.40 17.28
N ASP A 41 12.65 -6.78 17.77
CA ASP A 41 12.32 -8.17 18.07
C ASP A 41 11.37 -8.83 17.06
N LYS A 42 10.55 -8.03 16.36
CA LYS A 42 9.45 -8.56 15.55
C LYS A 42 9.01 -7.63 14.42
N LYS A 43 8.20 -8.18 13.52
CA LYS A 43 7.45 -7.40 12.52
C LYS A 43 6.00 -7.27 12.96
N ILE A 44 5.51 -6.04 13.00
CA ILE A 44 4.14 -5.72 13.39
C ILE A 44 3.36 -5.32 12.14
N PRO A 45 2.29 -6.05 11.78
CA PRO A 45 1.46 -5.67 10.64
C PRO A 45 0.55 -4.48 10.97
N TYR A 46 0.43 -3.57 10.02
CA TYR A 46 -0.49 -2.43 10.05
C TYR A 46 -1.38 -2.45 8.82
N PHE A 47 -2.64 -2.13 9.02
CA PHE A 47 -3.59 -1.87 7.95
C PHE A 47 -3.72 -0.36 7.74
N HIS A 48 -3.46 0.08 6.52
CA HIS A 48 -3.56 1.47 6.08
C HIS A 48 -4.84 1.62 5.26
N HIS A 49 -5.64 2.64 5.57
CA HIS A 49 -6.95 2.81 4.93
C HIS A 49 -7.42 4.28 4.95
N LEU A 50 -8.54 4.53 4.31
CA LEU A 50 -9.18 5.84 4.24
C LEU A 50 -10.60 5.77 4.82
N ASN A 51 -10.71 5.19 6.02
CA ASN A 51 -11.96 5.11 6.79
C ASN A 51 -13.11 4.42 6.03
N GLY A 52 -12.81 3.34 5.32
CA GLY A 52 -13.77 2.57 4.53
C GLY A 52 -14.03 3.11 3.12
N GLU A 53 -13.42 4.24 2.75
CA GLU A 53 -13.51 4.77 1.40
C GLU A 53 -12.58 4.03 0.44
N THR A 54 -13.08 3.76 -0.76
CA THR A 54 -12.28 3.24 -1.85
C THR A 54 -11.44 4.36 -2.47
N PHE A 55 -10.18 4.05 -2.74
CA PHE A 55 -9.25 4.93 -3.44
C PHE A 55 -8.48 4.13 -4.50
N PHE A 56 -7.62 4.81 -5.28
CA PHE A 56 -6.92 4.17 -6.38
C PHE A 56 -5.42 4.35 -6.26
N PHE A 57 -4.71 3.25 -6.44
CA PHE A 57 -3.27 3.29 -6.66
C PHE A 57 -2.95 3.57 -8.12
N GLY A 58 -1.89 4.34 -8.35
CA GLY A 58 -1.22 4.33 -9.64
C GLY A 58 -0.60 2.97 -9.89
N GLY A 59 -0.92 2.39 -11.03
CA GLY A 59 -0.41 1.11 -11.46
C GLY A 59 0.10 1.14 -12.88
N ILE A 60 0.82 0.10 -13.24
CA ILE A 60 1.23 -0.19 -14.61
C ILE A 60 0.84 -1.62 -14.96
N PHE A 61 0.55 -1.87 -16.22
CA PHE A 61 0.31 -3.22 -16.71
C PHE A 61 0.98 -3.42 -18.06
N GLY A 62 1.28 -4.67 -18.36
CA GLY A 62 1.89 -5.04 -19.63
C GLY A 62 1.95 -6.53 -19.83
N GLY A 63 2.29 -6.92 -21.04
CA GLY A 63 2.43 -8.31 -21.43
C GLY A 63 3.88 -8.76 -21.48
N TYR A 64 4.15 -9.95 -20.99
CA TYR A 64 5.42 -10.62 -21.12
C TYR A 64 5.18 -12.14 -21.35
N ARG A 65 5.75 -12.66 -22.43
CA ARG A 65 5.62 -14.08 -22.80
C ARG A 65 4.16 -14.60 -22.80
N GLY A 66 3.24 -13.81 -23.38
CA GLY A 66 1.82 -14.18 -23.48
C GLY A 66 1.01 -14.07 -22.20
N LYS A 67 1.59 -13.53 -21.12
CA LYS A 67 0.91 -13.26 -19.85
C LYS A 67 0.81 -11.77 -19.62
N VAL A 68 -0.33 -11.31 -19.13
CA VAL A 68 -0.55 -9.93 -18.70
C VAL A 68 -0.34 -9.87 -17.19
N GLY A 69 0.41 -8.86 -16.73
CA GLY A 69 0.62 -8.62 -15.33
C GLY A 69 0.48 -7.14 -15.01
N CYS A 70 0.24 -6.83 -13.75
CA CYS A 70 0.25 -5.46 -13.27
C CYS A 70 1.18 -5.30 -12.07
N ALA A 71 1.61 -4.06 -11.84
CA ALA A 71 2.40 -3.70 -10.68
C ALA A 71 1.82 -2.44 -10.05
N ILE A 72 1.86 -2.37 -8.72
CA ILE A 72 1.55 -1.16 -7.98
C ILE A 72 2.77 -0.24 -8.04
N VAL A 73 2.57 0.99 -8.45
CA VAL A 73 3.63 2.01 -8.40
C VAL A 73 3.78 2.49 -6.96
N THR A 74 5.02 2.54 -6.49
CA THR A 74 5.36 3.01 -5.15
C THR A 74 6.14 4.31 -5.19
N THR A 75 6.03 5.07 -4.13
CA THR A 75 6.75 6.32 -3.90
C THR A 75 7.26 6.39 -2.47
N SER A 76 8.03 7.41 -2.13
CA SER A 76 8.43 7.66 -0.75
C SER A 76 7.20 7.88 0.12
N ALA A 77 7.21 7.31 1.32
CA ALA A 77 6.11 7.48 2.25
C ALA A 77 5.98 8.94 2.71
N VAL A 78 4.75 9.40 2.94
CA VAL A 78 4.49 10.65 3.63
C VAL A 78 4.96 10.56 5.08
N GLU A 79 5.24 11.70 5.71
CA GLU A 79 5.86 11.74 7.05
C GLU A 79 5.12 10.90 8.10
N SER A 80 3.79 10.90 8.08
CA SER A 80 2.97 10.14 9.03
C SER A 80 3.09 8.62 8.89
N LEU A 81 3.52 8.10 7.74
CA LEU A 81 3.63 6.67 7.46
C LEU A 81 5.07 6.15 7.50
N LYS A 82 6.06 7.04 7.44
CA LYS A 82 7.48 6.67 7.48
C LYS A 82 7.89 5.81 8.67
N PRO A 83 7.36 6.00 9.89
CA PRO A 83 7.73 5.14 11.02
C PRO A 83 7.42 3.66 10.80
N ILE A 84 6.45 3.35 9.96
CA ILE A 84 6.06 1.97 9.65
C ILE A 84 6.84 1.42 8.47
N HIS A 85 6.90 2.20 7.38
CA HIS A 85 7.62 1.81 6.17
C HIS A 85 8.06 3.03 5.35
N GLU A 86 9.24 2.96 4.76
CA GLU A 86 9.82 4.07 3.96
C GLU A 86 9.09 4.32 2.64
N ARG A 87 8.39 3.33 2.14
CA ARG A 87 7.67 3.37 0.86
C ARG A 87 6.19 3.23 1.08
N MET A 88 5.41 3.76 0.17
CA MET A 88 3.97 3.61 0.12
C MET A 88 3.50 3.45 -1.33
N PRO A 89 2.32 2.87 -1.57
CA PRO A 89 1.69 2.92 -2.87
C PRO A 89 1.44 4.37 -3.30
N LEU A 90 1.62 4.66 -4.58
CA LEU A 90 1.25 5.95 -5.16
C LEU A 90 -0.27 6.04 -5.22
N ILE A 91 -0.86 6.95 -4.44
CA ILE A 91 -2.29 7.17 -4.40
C ILE A 91 -2.64 8.31 -5.35
N ILE A 92 -3.57 8.05 -6.26
CA ILE A 92 -4.02 9.03 -7.25
C ILE A 92 -5.36 9.60 -6.80
N SER A 93 -5.44 10.91 -6.62
CA SER A 93 -6.71 11.57 -6.30
C SER A 93 -7.61 11.64 -7.53
N LYS A 94 -8.92 11.71 -7.30
CA LYS A 94 -9.95 11.72 -8.35
C LYS A 94 -9.70 12.80 -9.42
N ASN A 95 -9.21 13.96 -9.02
CA ASN A 95 -8.94 15.07 -9.94
C ASN A 95 -7.79 14.78 -10.92
N HIS A 96 -6.97 13.75 -10.64
CA HIS A 96 -5.76 13.43 -11.40
C HIS A 96 -5.81 12.06 -12.08
N TYR A 97 -6.96 11.37 -12.10
CA TYR A 97 -7.07 10.08 -12.79
C TYR A 97 -6.67 10.17 -14.27
N LYS A 98 -7.17 11.18 -14.97
CA LYS A 98 -6.84 11.39 -16.38
C LYS A 98 -5.36 11.73 -16.58
N ASN A 99 -4.80 12.58 -15.73
CA ASN A 99 -3.38 12.92 -15.78
C ASN A 99 -2.50 11.68 -15.66
N TRP A 100 -2.76 10.84 -14.66
CA TRP A 100 -2.01 9.60 -14.49
C TRP A 100 -2.12 8.69 -15.71
N LEU A 101 -3.34 8.45 -16.20
CA LEU A 101 -3.59 7.58 -17.35
C LEU A 101 -2.99 8.12 -18.64
N ASN A 102 -2.89 9.45 -18.81
CA ASN A 102 -2.26 10.10 -19.95
C ASN A 102 -0.72 10.09 -19.91
N GLY A 103 -0.12 9.68 -18.81
CA GLY A 103 1.33 9.66 -18.68
C GLY A 103 1.94 10.96 -18.17
N ASP A 104 1.14 11.87 -17.62
CA ASP A 104 1.63 13.12 -17.06
C ASP A 104 2.52 12.88 -15.84
N GLU A 105 3.41 13.83 -15.56
CA GLU A 105 4.30 13.77 -14.41
C GLU A 105 3.54 13.90 -13.08
N VAL A 106 3.93 13.08 -12.09
CA VAL A 106 3.27 13.02 -10.79
C VAL A 106 3.52 14.27 -9.96
N ASP A 107 4.65 14.95 -10.15
CA ASP A 107 5.01 16.16 -9.41
C ASP A 107 4.00 17.31 -9.59
N CYS A 108 3.20 17.23 -10.65
CA CYS A 108 2.11 18.18 -10.93
C CYS A 108 0.78 17.78 -10.28
N MET A 109 0.74 16.65 -9.58
CA MET A 109 -0.50 16.11 -9.00
C MET A 109 -0.59 16.44 -7.51
N ASP A 110 -1.82 16.67 -7.05
CA ASP A 110 -2.10 16.85 -5.63
C ASP A 110 -1.87 15.54 -4.86
N THR A 111 -1.02 15.58 -3.84
CA THR A 111 -0.69 14.45 -2.95
C THR A 111 -1.40 14.51 -1.60
N ASN A 112 -2.32 15.44 -1.39
CA ASN A 112 -2.98 15.62 -0.08
C ASN A 112 -3.77 14.39 0.35
N LEU A 113 -4.32 13.63 -0.58
CA LEU A 113 -5.04 12.39 -0.26
C LEU A 113 -4.16 11.38 0.48
N SER A 114 -2.88 11.27 0.11
CA SER A 114 -1.92 10.41 0.80
C SER A 114 -1.71 10.78 2.27
N LYS A 115 -1.83 12.07 2.61
CA LYS A 115 -1.72 12.57 3.98
C LYS A 115 -2.94 12.25 4.83
N SER A 116 -4.06 11.92 4.21
CA SER A 116 -5.31 11.55 4.89
C SER A 116 -5.37 10.07 5.26
N ILE A 117 -4.43 9.26 4.79
CA ILE A 117 -4.36 7.85 5.14
C ILE A 117 -4.13 7.68 6.63
N ILE A 118 -4.94 6.86 7.25
CA ILE A 118 -4.82 6.44 8.65
C ILE A 118 -4.44 4.96 8.71
N HIS A 119 -3.91 4.55 9.85
CA HIS A 119 -3.47 3.17 10.04
C HIS A 119 -3.69 2.72 11.48
N HIS A 120 -3.80 1.41 11.65
CA HIS A 120 -3.81 0.75 12.95
C HIS A 120 -3.11 -0.60 12.86
N SER A 121 -2.55 -1.07 13.97
CA SER A 121 -1.97 -2.40 14.03
C SER A 121 -3.06 -3.46 13.95
N VAL A 122 -2.74 -4.57 13.29
CA VAL A 122 -3.62 -5.74 13.16
C VAL A 122 -2.92 -6.98 13.69
N SER A 123 -3.69 -8.02 13.92
CA SER A 123 -3.18 -9.32 14.35
C SER A 123 -2.27 -9.95 13.29
N THR A 124 -1.31 -10.76 13.74
CA THR A 124 -0.48 -11.60 12.86
C THR A 124 -1.28 -12.66 12.08
N HIS A 125 -2.58 -12.76 12.30
CA HIS A 125 -3.51 -13.54 11.51
C HIS A 125 -3.38 -13.22 9.99
N VAL A 126 -3.15 -11.95 9.67
CA VAL A 126 -2.94 -11.49 8.28
C VAL A 126 -1.67 -12.04 7.63
N ASN A 127 -0.71 -12.53 8.42
CA ASN A 127 0.55 -13.06 7.89
C ASN A 127 0.38 -14.36 7.10
N ASN A 128 -0.71 -15.09 7.33
CA ASN A 128 -1.04 -16.23 6.50
C ASN A 128 -1.91 -15.78 5.32
N PRO A 129 -1.41 -15.88 4.07
CA PRO A 129 -2.14 -15.42 2.88
C PRO A 129 -3.43 -16.21 2.60
N MET A 130 -3.63 -17.35 3.25
CA MET A 130 -4.89 -18.12 3.17
C MET A 130 -6.00 -17.50 4.03
N ASN A 131 -5.67 -16.66 4.99
CA ASN A 131 -6.64 -15.93 5.79
C ASN A 131 -7.19 -14.75 5.00
N ASN A 132 -8.49 -14.73 4.79
CA ASN A 132 -9.21 -13.68 4.07
C ASN A 132 -10.57 -13.46 4.73
N ASP A 133 -10.54 -13.01 5.97
CA ASP A 133 -11.71 -12.77 6.79
C ASP A 133 -11.59 -11.40 7.52
N PRO A 134 -12.66 -10.89 8.15
CA PRO A 134 -12.65 -9.59 8.82
C PRO A 134 -11.59 -9.43 9.93
N LYS A 135 -11.09 -10.51 10.51
CA LYS A 135 -10.04 -10.46 11.54
C LYS A 135 -8.73 -9.88 10.99
N CYS A 136 -8.52 -9.95 9.67
CA CYS A 136 -7.34 -9.38 9.02
C CYS A 136 -7.27 -7.85 9.14
N VAL A 137 -8.39 -7.16 9.37
CA VAL A 137 -8.45 -5.69 9.41
C VAL A 137 -8.84 -5.12 10.77
N PHE A 138 -9.21 -5.96 11.74
CA PHE A 138 -9.58 -5.46 13.07
C PHE A 138 -8.37 -4.91 13.81
N PRO A 139 -8.50 -3.74 14.46
CA PRO A 139 -7.46 -3.21 15.33
C PRO A 139 -7.10 -4.21 16.42
N THR A 140 -5.81 -4.35 16.71
CA THR A 140 -5.37 -5.00 17.94
C THR A 140 -5.82 -4.13 19.12
N LYS A 141 -6.30 -4.76 20.20
CA LYS A 141 -6.54 -4.02 21.44
C LYS A 141 -5.21 -3.45 21.91
N GLU A 142 -5.13 -2.16 22.12
CA GLU A 142 -4.07 -1.60 22.93
C GLU A 142 -4.14 -2.30 24.29
N VAL A 143 -3.03 -2.89 24.71
CA VAL A 143 -2.89 -3.33 26.09
C VAL A 143 -2.71 -2.02 26.86
N ASP A 144 -3.82 -1.46 27.35
CA ASP A 144 -3.79 -0.41 28.35
C ASP A 144 -3.00 -0.95 29.53
N GLY A 145 -1.83 -0.39 29.75
CA GLY A 145 -0.96 -0.72 30.89
C GLY A 145 -1.53 -0.15 32.19
N SER A 146 -2.74 -0.55 32.55
CA SER A 146 -3.39 -0.25 33.81
C SER A 146 -4.00 -1.51 34.41
N ASP A 147 -3.15 -2.51 34.67
CA ASP A 147 -3.43 -3.43 35.77
C ASP A 147 -2.92 -2.76 37.06
N GLU A 148 -3.76 -1.89 37.61
CA GLU A 148 -3.65 -1.58 39.01
C GLU A 148 -3.90 -2.87 39.79
N GLU A 149 -2.85 -3.35 40.47
CA GLU A 149 -2.96 -4.28 41.55
C GLU A 149 -4.04 -3.79 42.53
N LEU A 150 -5.18 -4.47 42.54
CA LEU A 150 -6.01 -4.53 43.75
C LEU A 150 -5.57 -5.71 44.56
N SER A 151 -4.64 -5.45 45.47
CA SER A 151 -4.41 -6.25 46.64
C SER A 151 -5.61 -6.17 47.58
N GLU A 152 -6.24 -7.31 47.86
CA GLU A 152 -6.69 -7.72 49.19
C GLU A 152 -6.86 -9.23 49.23
#